data_c2797e0f9b48ede0022f865979fc14fe
#
_entry.id   c2797e0f9b48ede0022f865979fc14fe
#
_cell.length_a   1.000
_cell.length_b   1.000
_cell.length_c   1.000
_cell.angle_alpha   90.00
_cell.angle_beta   90.00
_cell.angle_gamma   90.00
#
_symmetry.space_group_name_H-M   'P 1'
#
loop_
_entity.id
_entity.type
_entity.pdbx_description
1 polymer ?
#
loop_
_entity_poly.entity_id
_entity_poly.type
_entity_poly.pdbx_seq_one_letter_code
_entity_poly.pdbx_strand_id
1 'polypeptide(L)'
;MHTASTHPQIIQGGMGVAVSGWRLARAVAKCGQLGVVSGTGIETLFVRRLQDGDPGGHVRRAMEHFPLRRTVDTALRRFFVPGGKAPDEPYRLVPLPRQVVSAVRHELTMLASFVEVWLAREGHDGAVGINLLTKILIPTLPTLYGAMLAGVSCVLMGAGIPREIPGALDLLADHELASLRLEVEGGADVPVTFDPRAYWDDGAAPTLTRPQFLPIVSSNSLAKLLVRKATGRVDGLVIEGPTAGGHNAPPRGPPQFNTEGEPAYGDRDKVDLATIGELNVPFWIAGGAGHPERLREARAAGAAGVQVGTLFAYCDESGFPEDVKRSVLAHAARGEVQVRTDPRASPTGYPFKVVEWPAHPR
;
A
#
# COMPACT_ATOMS: atom_id res chain seq x y z
N MET A 1 -28.45 -17.61 12.90
CA MET A 1 -27.02 -17.77 13.18
C MET A 1 -26.26 -17.07 12.08
N HIS A 2 -25.68 -15.90 12.34
CA HIS A 2 -24.77 -15.26 11.39
C HIS A 2 -23.47 -16.07 11.39
N THR A 3 -23.23 -16.82 10.33
CA THR A 3 -21.89 -17.35 10.07
C THR A 3 -20.96 -16.14 9.99
N ALA A 4 -20.00 -16.05 10.92
CA ALA A 4 -19.00 -15.01 10.89
C ALA A 4 -18.33 -15.05 9.51
N SER A 5 -18.34 -13.93 8.79
CA SER A 5 -17.68 -13.82 7.48
C SER A 5 -16.19 -14.13 7.69
N THR A 6 -15.66 -15.09 6.95
CA THR A 6 -14.24 -15.45 6.99
C THR A 6 -13.33 -14.34 6.45
N HIS A 7 -13.91 -13.29 5.85
CA HIS A 7 -13.20 -12.16 5.25
C HIS A 7 -13.60 -10.83 5.89
N PRO A 8 -12.67 -9.85 6.00
CA PRO A 8 -13.00 -8.52 6.49
C PRO A 8 -14.04 -7.87 5.55
N GLN A 9 -15.03 -7.21 6.13
CA GLN A 9 -16.03 -6.48 5.33
C GLN A 9 -15.50 -5.13 4.83
N ILE A 10 -14.54 -4.57 5.55
CA ILE A 10 -13.92 -3.29 5.22
C ILE A 10 -12.42 -3.47 5.12
N ILE A 11 -11.86 -3.02 3.99
CA ILE A 11 -10.44 -2.84 3.81
C ILE A 11 -10.17 -1.33 3.92
N GLN A 12 -9.33 -0.91 4.85
CA GLN A 12 -8.82 0.45 4.85
C GLN A 12 -7.77 0.57 3.75
N GLY A 13 -8.04 1.35 2.72
CA GLY A 13 -7.16 1.50 1.58
C GLY A 13 -5.80 2.09 1.97
N GLY A 14 -4.73 1.49 1.47
CA GLY A 14 -3.38 1.99 1.70
C GLY A 14 -3.14 3.31 0.95
N MET A 15 -2.87 4.39 1.68
CA MET A 15 -2.62 5.73 1.13
C MET A 15 -1.20 6.17 1.46
N GLY A 16 -0.39 6.42 0.42
CA GLY A 16 0.99 6.88 0.54
C GLY A 16 1.10 8.41 0.53
N VAL A 17 2.22 9.00 0.90
CA VAL A 17 3.24 8.47 1.81
C VAL A 17 2.85 8.86 3.23
N ALA A 18 2.95 7.92 4.18
CA ALA A 18 2.65 8.14 5.60
C ALA A 18 1.18 8.43 5.97
N VAL A 19 0.25 8.62 5.03
CA VAL A 19 -1.18 8.83 5.36
C VAL A 19 -1.75 7.58 6.01
N SER A 20 -1.55 6.41 5.39
CA SER A 20 -1.83 5.12 6.02
C SER A 20 -0.59 4.61 6.76
N GLY A 21 -0.38 5.11 7.96
CA GLY A 21 0.68 4.65 8.85
C GLY A 21 0.20 3.55 9.80
N TRP A 22 1.11 3.04 10.63
CA TRP A 22 0.83 1.98 11.59
C TRP A 22 -0.31 2.30 12.56
N ARG A 23 -0.50 3.58 12.96
CA ARG A 23 -1.58 3.98 13.88
C ARG A 23 -2.94 3.71 13.27
N LEU A 24 -3.16 4.15 12.04
CA LEU A 24 -4.41 3.92 11.32
C LEU A 24 -4.65 2.44 11.08
N ALA A 25 -3.65 1.72 10.55
CA ALA A 25 -3.79 0.29 10.28
C ALA A 25 -4.11 -0.51 11.56
N ARG A 26 -3.43 -0.18 12.68
CA ARG A 26 -3.69 -0.79 13.99
C ARG A 26 -5.10 -0.52 14.49
N ALA A 27 -5.59 0.70 14.40
CA ALA A 27 -6.93 1.06 14.84
C ALA A 27 -8.00 0.26 14.08
N VAL A 28 -7.86 0.16 12.76
CA VAL A 28 -8.77 -0.60 11.90
C VAL A 28 -8.69 -2.10 12.18
N ALA A 29 -7.48 -2.65 12.33
CA ALA A 29 -7.27 -4.07 12.63
C ALA A 29 -7.88 -4.46 13.99
N LYS A 30 -7.78 -3.61 15.00
CA LYS A 30 -8.42 -3.80 16.31
C LYS A 30 -9.96 -3.81 16.24
N CYS A 31 -10.55 -3.21 15.22
CA CYS A 31 -11.98 -3.29 14.92
C CYS A 31 -12.37 -4.54 14.12
N GLY A 32 -11.47 -5.52 13.94
CA GLY A 32 -11.71 -6.76 13.20
C GLY A 32 -11.81 -6.57 11.69
N GLN A 33 -11.28 -5.46 11.15
CA GLN A 33 -11.23 -5.15 9.73
C GLN A 33 -9.78 -5.21 9.21
N LEU A 34 -9.56 -5.12 7.90
CA LEU A 34 -8.21 -5.13 7.34
C LEU A 34 -7.61 -3.72 7.39
N GLY A 35 -6.71 -3.48 8.35
CA GLY A 35 -5.90 -2.28 8.40
C GLY A 35 -4.68 -2.40 7.49
N VAL A 36 -4.39 -1.37 6.67
CA VAL A 36 -3.34 -1.46 5.65
C VAL A 36 -2.35 -0.33 5.80
N VAL A 37 -1.07 -0.66 5.96
CA VAL A 37 0.01 0.32 5.93
C VAL A 37 0.43 0.60 4.48
N SER A 38 0.88 1.83 4.19
CA SER A 38 1.47 2.17 2.91
C SER A 38 2.95 1.81 2.88
N GLY A 39 3.34 0.94 1.95
CA GLY A 39 4.74 0.58 1.71
C GLY A 39 5.48 1.55 0.81
N THR A 40 4.79 2.51 0.19
CA THR A 40 5.41 3.49 -0.72
C THR A 40 6.21 4.53 0.07
N GLY A 41 7.50 4.68 -0.25
CA GLY A 41 8.39 5.63 0.42
C GLY A 41 8.66 5.31 1.90
N ILE A 42 8.48 4.06 2.30
CA ILE A 42 8.52 3.59 3.67
C ILE A 42 9.87 3.85 4.35
N GLU A 43 10.98 3.75 3.60
CA GLU A 43 12.31 4.06 4.13
C GLU A 43 12.45 5.55 4.48
N THR A 44 11.89 6.42 3.65
CA THR A 44 11.91 7.87 3.90
C THR A 44 11.12 8.20 5.16
N LEU A 45 9.95 7.60 5.33
CA LEU A 45 9.16 7.72 6.54
C LEU A 45 9.93 7.26 7.78
N PHE A 46 10.52 6.07 7.72
CA PHE A 46 11.27 5.46 8.79
C PHE A 46 12.47 6.34 9.24
N VAL A 47 13.33 6.77 8.30
CA VAL A 47 14.51 7.56 8.65
C VAL A 47 14.16 8.96 9.12
N ARG A 48 13.05 9.55 8.68
CA ARG A 48 12.58 10.84 9.18
C ARG A 48 12.10 10.73 10.62
N ARG A 49 11.31 9.71 10.96
CA ARG A 49 10.87 9.47 12.35
C ARG A 49 12.04 9.29 13.31
N LEU A 50 13.13 8.63 12.89
CA LEU A 50 14.36 8.52 13.69
C LEU A 50 15.03 9.89 13.87
N GLN A 51 15.09 10.71 12.83
CA GLN A 51 15.68 12.05 12.88
C GLN A 51 14.80 13.05 13.65
N ASP A 52 13.50 12.82 13.74
CA ASP A 52 12.57 13.57 14.59
C ASP A 52 12.66 13.13 16.08
N GLY A 53 13.62 12.24 16.40
CA GLY A 53 13.87 11.77 17.76
C GLY A 53 13.00 10.59 18.20
N ASP A 54 12.18 10.04 17.31
CA ASP A 54 11.24 8.94 17.62
C ASP A 54 10.39 9.26 18.88
N PRO A 55 9.53 10.28 18.86
CA PRO A 55 8.70 10.65 20.00
C PRO A 55 7.85 9.45 20.49
N GLY A 56 7.98 9.13 21.79
CA GLY A 56 7.35 7.95 22.37
C GLY A 56 8.11 6.64 22.19
N GLY A 57 9.26 6.63 21.49
CA GLY A 57 10.12 5.45 21.35
C GLY A 57 9.53 4.31 20.53
N HIS A 58 8.50 4.58 19.71
CA HIS A 58 7.75 3.55 18.99
C HIS A 58 8.61 2.83 17.96
N VAL A 59 9.36 3.59 17.15
CA VAL A 59 10.20 3.03 16.08
C VAL A 59 11.30 2.17 16.69
N ARG A 60 12.01 2.66 17.71
CA ARG A 60 13.10 1.93 18.37
C ARG A 60 12.58 0.67 19.06
N ARG A 61 11.41 0.71 19.72
CA ARG A 61 10.77 -0.48 20.30
C ARG A 61 10.51 -1.55 19.23
N ALA A 62 9.97 -1.19 18.06
CA ALA A 62 9.80 -2.16 16.98
C ALA A 62 11.13 -2.70 16.45
N MET A 63 12.15 -1.84 16.34
CA MET A 63 13.50 -2.24 15.91
C MET A 63 14.14 -3.28 16.85
N GLU A 64 13.80 -3.28 18.14
CA GLU A 64 14.26 -4.31 19.10
C GLU A 64 13.80 -5.73 18.72
N HIS A 65 12.73 -5.86 17.95
CA HIS A 65 12.19 -7.14 17.49
C HIS A 65 12.69 -7.53 16.09
N PHE A 66 13.41 -6.64 15.40
CA PHE A 66 13.97 -6.98 14.09
C PHE A 66 15.17 -7.93 14.23
N PRO A 67 15.16 -9.06 13.51
CA PRO A 67 16.14 -10.13 13.76
C PRO A 67 17.58 -9.77 13.38
N LEU A 68 17.79 -8.88 12.40
CA LEU A 68 19.12 -8.49 11.93
C LEU A 68 19.69 -7.33 12.75
N ARG A 69 20.30 -7.61 13.90
CA ARG A 69 20.80 -6.61 14.85
C ARG A 69 21.79 -5.61 14.25
N ARG A 70 22.70 -6.07 13.40
CA ARG A 70 23.68 -5.19 12.72
C ARG A 70 22.99 -4.11 11.90
N THR A 71 21.86 -4.43 11.26
CA THR A 71 21.06 -3.47 10.50
C THR A 71 20.44 -2.41 11.40
N VAL A 72 19.91 -2.83 12.55
CA VAL A 72 19.35 -1.92 13.58
C VAL A 72 20.42 -0.93 14.06
N ASP A 73 21.58 -1.43 14.47
CA ASP A 73 22.69 -0.59 14.95
C ASP A 73 23.17 0.40 13.87
N THR A 74 23.21 -0.04 12.63
CA THR A 74 23.62 0.81 11.51
C THR A 74 22.60 1.91 11.25
N ALA A 75 21.30 1.59 11.28
CA ALA A 75 20.23 2.56 11.11
C ALA A 75 20.21 3.60 12.24
N LEU A 76 20.37 3.16 13.50
CA LEU A 76 20.42 4.05 14.67
C LEU A 76 21.63 5.00 14.59
N ARG A 77 22.83 4.48 14.35
CA ARG A 77 24.03 5.34 14.22
C ARG A 77 23.90 6.37 13.12
N ARG A 78 23.22 6.04 12.02
CA ARG A 78 23.15 6.90 10.84
C ARG A 78 22.04 7.92 10.91
N PHE A 79 20.90 7.57 11.49
CA PHE A 79 19.68 8.38 11.37
C PHE A 79 19.06 8.82 12.69
N PHE A 80 19.29 8.13 13.80
CA PHE A 80 18.69 8.53 15.04
C PHE A 80 19.33 9.79 15.60
N VAL A 81 18.50 10.78 15.94
CA VAL A 81 18.90 12.02 16.60
C VAL A 81 18.18 12.10 17.95
N PRO A 82 18.90 11.90 19.07
CA PRO A 82 18.29 12.04 20.39
C PRO A 82 17.67 13.43 20.58
N GLY A 83 16.41 13.50 20.97
CA GLY A 83 15.67 14.75 21.12
C GLY A 83 15.15 15.37 19.81
N GLY A 84 15.47 14.79 18.67
CA GLY A 84 15.08 15.29 17.35
C GLY A 84 16.07 16.30 16.75
N LYS A 85 16.08 16.39 15.42
CA LYS A 85 16.87 17.40 14.69
C LYS A 85 16.32 18.81 14.93
N ALA A 86 17.15 19.84 14.75
CA ALA A 86 16.68 21.22 14.77
C ALA A 86 15.63 21.47 13.66
N PRO A 87 14.64 22.38 13.88
CA PRO A 87 13.58 22.62 12.90
C PRO A 87 14.08 23.05 11.52
N ASP A 88 15.14 23.82 11.47
CA ASP A 88 15.79 24.35 10.27
C ASP A 88 16.85 23.42 9.66
N GLU A 89 17.23 22.35 10.36
CA GLU A 89 18.16 21.35 9.85
C GLU A 89 17.45 20.46 8.79
N PRO A 90 18.04 20.28 7.57
CA PRO A 90 17.48 19.38 6.59
C PRO A 90 17.60 17.92 7.02
N TYR A 91 16.64 17.09 6.60
CA TYR A 91 16.74 15.65 6.79
C TYR A 91 17.90 15.04 6.03
N ARG A 92 18.62 14.13 6.66
CA ARG A 92 19.55 13.23 5.97
C ARG A 92 18.73 12.30 5.08
N LEU A 93 18.95 12.42 3.77
CA LEU A 93 18.17 11.69 2.78
C LEU A 93 18.63 10.23 2.65
N VAL A 94 17.69 9.38 2.32
CA VAL A 94 17.98 8.05 1.79
C VAL A 94 18.18 8.21 0.28
N PRO A 95 19.34 7.80 -0.29
CA PRO A 95 19.57 7.89 -1.74
C PRO A 95 18.46 7.17 -2.52
N LEU A 96 18.10 7.68 -3.67
CA LEU A 96 17.14 7.03 -4.56
C LEU A 96 17.62 5.60 -4.91
N PRO A 97 16.71 4.63 -5.02
CA PRO A 97 17.06 3.29 -5.47
C PRO A 97 17.70 3.35 -6.86
N ARG A 98 18.75 2.56 -7.06
CA ARG A 98 19.39 2.34 -8.36
C ARG A 98 19.14 0.90 -8.78
N GLN A 99 19.30 0.60 -10.07
CA GLN A 99 19.13 -0.76 -10.61
C GLN A 99 19.94 -1.81 -9.84
N VAL A 100 21.21 -1.50 -9.55
CA VAL A 100 22.02 -2.34 -8.65
C VAL A 100 21.85 -1.79 -7.23
N VAL A 101 21.16 -2.54 -6.40
CA VAL A 101 20.86 -2.17 -5.01
C VAL A 101 21.89 -2.79 -4.09
N SER A 102 22.50 -2.02 -3.19
CA SER A 102 23.43 -2.55 -2.21
C SER A 102 22.71 -3.33 -1.11
N ALA A 103 23.39 -4.31 -0.50
CA ALA A 103 22.87 -5.07 0.63
C ALA A 103 22.38 -4.17 1.79
N VAL A 104 23.16 -3.13 2.11
CA VAL A 104 22.80 -2.14 3.15
C VAL A 104 21.47 -1.42 2.83
N ARG A 105 21.20 -1.19 1.54
CA ARG A 105 19.94 -0.59 1.13
C ARG A 105 18.78 -1.55 1.27
N HIS A 106 18.94 -2.82 0.87
CA HIS A 106 17.94 -3.86 1.11
C HIS A 106 17.63 -4.01 2.60
N GLU A 107 18.66 -4.08 3.43
CA GLU A 107 18.51 -4.17 4.89
C GLU A 107 17.69 -2.99 5.47
N LEU A 108 17.98 -1.76 5.03
CA LEU A 108 17.23 -0.58 5.46
C LEU A 108 15.76 -0.66 5.03
N THR A 109 15.48 -1.11 3.81
CA THR A 109 14.13 -1.28 3.29
C THR A 109 13.36 -2.35 4.07
N MET A 110 13.99 -3.50 4.33
CA MET A 110 13.42 -4.56 5.17
C MET A 110 13.08 -4.06 6.57
N LEU A 111 14.03 -3.37 7.22
CA LEU A 111 13.84 -2.82 8.56
C LEU A 111 12.68 -1.79 8.60
N ALA A 112 12.62 -0.88 7.64
CA ALA A 112 11.58 0.13 7.57
C ALA A 112 10.19 -0.50 7.41
N SER A 113 10.06 -1.50 6.54
CA SER A 113 8.82 -2.24 6.32
C SER A 113 8.43 -3.08 7.53
N PHE A 114 9.40 -3.77 8.13
CA PHE A 114 9.19 -4.52 9.37
C PHE A 114 8.62 -3.62 10.47
N VAL A 115 9.25 -2.49 10.74
CA VAL A 115 8.85 -1.56 11.81
C VAL A 115 7.41 -1.10 11.65
N GLU A 116 7.01 -0.71 10.45
CA GLU A 116 5.66 -0.20 10.19
C GLU A 116 4.60 -1.28 10.37
N VAL A 117 4.85 -2.49 9.87
CA VAL A 117 3.92 -3.63 10.01
C VAL A 117 3.90 -4.15 11.44
N TRP A 118 5.06 -4.25 12.11
CA TRP A 118 5.15 -4.73 13.48
C TRP A 118 4.35 -3.81 14.42
N LEU A 119 4.52 -2.49 14.33
CA LEU A 119 3.77 -1.51 15.11
C LEU A 119 2.26 -1.58 14.84
N ALA A 120 1.89 -1.81 13.59
CA ALA A 120 0.48 -1.98 13.22
C ALA A 120 -0.13 -3.24 13.83
N ARG A 121 0.66 -4.29 14.06
CA ARG A 121 0.23 -5.57 14.64
C ARG A 121 0.37 -5.66 16.17
N GLU A 122 1.06 -4.72 16.78
CA GLU A 122 1.38 -4.78 18.21
C GLU A 122 0.12 -4.84 19.09
N GLY A 123 0.02 -5.88 19.92
CA GLY A 123 -0.98 -5.99 20.98
C GLY A 123 -2.39 -6.38 20.52
N HIS A 124 -2.54 -7.01 19.36
CA HIS A 124 -3.79 -7.59 18.88
C HIS A 124 -3.56 -8.65 17.79
N ASP A 125 -4.58 -9.45 17.50
CA ASP A 125 -4.57 -10.52 16.49
C ASP A 125 -5.29 -10.14 15.18
N GLY A 126 -5.71 -8.88 15.04
CA GLY A 126 -6.40 -8.38 13.84
C GLY A 126 -5.49 -8.39 12.60
N ALA A 127 -6.09 -8.54 11.43
CA ALA A 127 -5.37 -8.60 10.16
C ALA A 127 -4.76 -7.25 9.77
N VAL A 128 -3.48 -7.27 9.39
CA VAL A 128 -2.74 -6.10 8.89
C VAL A 128 -2.19 -6.39 7.51
N GLY A 129 -2.45 -5.51 6.56
CA GLY A 129 -1.92 -5.56 5.20
C GLY A 129 -0.87 -4.48 4.92
N ILE A 130 -0.21 -4.63 3.79
CA ILE A 130 0.67 -3.60 3.20
C ILE A 130 0.27 -3.33 1.75
N ASN A 131 0.23 -2.04 1.37
CA ASN A 131 -0.08 -1.62 0.01
C ASN A 131 1.15 -1.09 -0.72
N LEU A 132 1.36 -1.54 -1.95
CA LEU A 132 2.47 -1.17 -2.82
C LEU A 132 1.95 -0.74 -4.21
N LEU A 133 2.80 -0.06 -4.95
CA LEU A 133 2.55 0.35 -6.33
C LEU A 133 3.46 -0.44 -7.28
N THR A 134 2.89 -1.07 -8.31
CA THR A 134 3.65 -1.81 -9.34
C THR A 134 4.70 -0.93 -10.03
N LYS A 135 4.42 0.37 -10.17
CA LYS A 135 5.35 1.34 -10.82
C LYS A 135 6.61 1.66 -9.99
N ILE A 136 6.64 1.31 -8.70
CA ILE A 136 7.82 1.51 -7.84
C ILE A 136 8.41 0.14 -7.52
N LEU A 137 9.03 -0.48 -8.53
CA LEU A 137 9.41 -1.88 -8.51
C LEU A 137 10.66 -2.17 -7.67
N ILE A 138 11.69 -1.33 -7.76
CA ILE A 138 13.03 -1.65 -7.20
C ILE A 138 13.00 -1.98 -5.69
N PRO A 139 12.32 -1.24 -4.81
CA PRO A 139 12.24 -1.58 -3.38
C PRO A 139 11.22 -2.66 -3.05
N THR A 140 10.46 -3.19 -4.01
CA THR A 140 9.31 -4.06 -3.74
C THR A 140 9.69 -5.34 -2.99
N LEU A 141 10.67 -6.11 -3.49
CA LEU A 141 11.03 -7.39 -2.89
C LEU A 141 11.53 -7.27 -1.44
N PRO A 142 12.50 -6.40 -1.11
CA PRO A 142 12.91 -6.22 0.29
C PRO A 142 11.81 -5.61 1.17
N THR A 143 10.90 -4.79 0.62
CA THR A 143 9.74 -4.29 1.36
C THR A 143 8.78 -5.43 1.73
N LEU A 144 8.46 -6.31 0.77
CA LEU A 144 7.62 -7.49 1.01
C LEU A 144 8.25 -8.41 2.05
N TYR A 145 9.55 -8.69 1.91
CA TYR A 145 10.24 -9.57 2.85
C TYR A 145 10.27 -8.99 4.28
N GLY A 146 10.56 -7.70 4.44
CA GLY A 146 10.48 -7.02 5.74
C GLY A 146 9.08 -7.05 6.36
N ALA A 147 8.04 -6.88 5.55
CA ALA A 147 6.65 -7.01 5.99
C ALA A 147 6.31 -8.45 6.42
N MET A 148 6.83 -9.46 5.70
CA MET A 148 6.64 -10.89 6.03
C MET A 148 7.35 -11.25 7.34
N LEU A 149 8.55 -10.73 7.59
CA LEU A 149 9.25 -10.89 8.88
C LEU A 149 8.44 -10.33 10.05
N ALA A 150 7.63 -9.28 9.83
CA ALA A 150 6.70 -8.74 10.81
C ALA A 150 5.34 -9.47 10.84
N GLY A 151 5.14 -10.48 10.00
CA GLY A 151 3.94 -11.30 9.93
C GLY A 151 2.75 -10.60 9.28
N VAL A 152 2.96 -9.82 8.21
CA VAL A 152 1.89 -9.21 7.42
C VAL A 152 0.88 -10.25 6.94
N SER A 153 -0.42 -9.93 7.04
CA SER A 153 -1.49 -10.87 6.68
C SER A 153 -1.83 -10.82 5.18
N CYS A 154 -1.65 -9.64 4.57
CA CYS A 154 -2.13 -9.40 3.21
C CYS A 154 -1.25 -8.37 2.49
N VAL A 155 -1.03 -8.57 1.19
CA VAL A 155 -0.38 -7.62 0.28
C VAL A 155 -1.40 -7.13 -0.74
N LEU A 156 -1.58 -5.82 -0.82
CA LEU A 156 -2.42 -5.16 -1.83
C LEU A 156 -1.51 -4.44 -2.84
N MET A 157 -1.80 -4.57 -4.12
CA MET A 157 -0.98 -3.93 -5.14
C MET A 157 -1.79 -3.49 -6.34
N GLY A 158 -1.58 -2.25 -6.76
CA GLY A 158 -2.24 -1.63 -7.92
C GLY A 158 -1.29 -0.78 -8.76
N ALA A 159 -1.84 0.10 -9.58
CA ALA A 159 -1.12 0.99 -10.50
C ALA A 159 -0.18 0.21 -11.44
N GLY A 160 -0.70 -0.82 -12.10
CA GLY A 160 -0.01 -1.67 -13.06
C GLY A 160 -0.51 -3.12 -13.04
N ILE A 161 0.30 -4.04 -13.56
CA ILE A 161 -0.05 -5.47 -13.69
C ILE A 161 0.89 -6.30 -12.81
N PRO A 162 0.54 -6.55 -11.53
CA PRO A 162 1.43 -7.23 -10.58
C PRO A 162 1.43 -8.77 -10.76
N ARG A 163 1.70 -9.23 -11.97
CA ARG A 163 1.60 -10.65 -12.35
C ARG A 163 2.63 -11.54 -11.67
N GLU A 164 3.81 -11.02 -11.38
CA GLU A 164 4.94 -11.78 -10.81
C GLU A 164 4.94 -11.79 -9.28
N ILE A 165 4.16 -10.92 -8.65
CA ILE A 165 4.15 -10.75 -7.18
C ILE A 165 3.72 -12.01 -6.43
N PRO A 166 2.65 -12.75 -6.83
CA PRO A 166 2.26 -13.95 -6.09
C PRO A 166 3.38 -14.99 -5.99
N GLY A 167 4.06 -15.29 -7.12
CA GLY A 167 5.19 -16.21 -7.11
C GLY A 167 6.40 -15.68 -6.35
N ALA A 168 6.64 -14.36 -6.38
CA ALA A 168 7.67 -13.75 -5.54
C ALA A 168 7.36 -13.92 -4.05
N LEU A 169 6.08 -13.81 -3.63
CA LEU A 169 5.67 -14.06 -2.24
C LEU A 169 5.88 -15.52 -1.83
N ASP A 170 5.63 -16.47 -2.74
CA ASP A 170 5.88 -17.89 -2.50
C ASP A 170 7.39 -18.13 -2.26
N LEU A 171 8.24 -17.63 -3.15
CA LEU A 171 9.72 -17.75 -3.04
C LEU A 171 10.25 -17.06 -1.77
N LEU A 172 9.78 -15.86 -1.45
CA LEU A 172 10.20 -15.14 -0.25
C LEU A 172 9.77 -15.83 1.04
N ALA A 173 8.63 -16.54 1.05
CA ALA A 173 8.19 -17.32 2.21
C ALA A 173 9.12 -18.50 2.49
N ASP A 174 9.70 -19.07 1.45
CA ASP A 174 10.68 -20.18 1.52
C ASP A 174 12.14 -19.69 1.58
N HIS A 175 12.36 -18.39 1.76
CA HIS A 175 13.67 -17.74 1.75
C HIS A 175 14.46 -17.96 0.46
N GLU A 176 13.78 -18.11 -0.67
CA GLU A 176 14.41 -18.32 -1.96
C GLU A 176 14.62 -17.01 -2.73
N LEU A 177 15.54 -17.06 -3.71
CA LEU A 177 15.80 -15.94 -4.62
C LEU A 177 14.53 -15.56 -5.39
N ALA A 178 14.04 -14.37 -5.17
CA ALA A 178 12.92 -13.80 -5.94
C ALA A 178 13.42 -12.78 -6.97
N SER A 179 12.70 -12.69 -8.09
CA SER A 179 13.00 -11.76 -9.18
C SER A 179 11.73 -11.13 -9.73
N LEU A 180 11.78 -9.84 -10.04
CA LEU A 180 10.75 -9.10 -10.75
C LEU A 180 11.35 -8.48 -12.01
N ARG A 181 10.57 -8.40 -13.08
CA ARG A 181 10.98 -7.81 -14.34
C ARG A 181 10.75 -6.31 -14.33
N LEU A 182 11.82 -5.54 -14.43
CA LEU A 182 11.78 -4.09 -14.65
C LEU A 182 11.76 -3.80 -16.14
N GLU A 183 10.63 -3.30 -16.63
CA GLU A 183 10.49 -2.83 -18.00
C GLU A 183 11.28 -1.50 -18.16
N VAL A 184 12.17 -1.45 -19.15
CA VAL A 184 12.99 -0.27 -19.44
C VAL A 184 12.57 0.31 -20.78
N GLU A 185 12.05 1.54 -20.77
CA GLU A 185 11.64 2.23 -21.99
C GLU A 185 12.84 2.38 -22.96
N GLY A 186 12.69 1.87 -24.20
CA GLY A 186 13.74 1.90 -25.22
C GLY A 186 14.91 0.94 -24.97
N GLY A 187 14.83 0.05 -23.99
CA GLY A 187 15.87 -0.93 -23.66
C GLY A 187 15.34 -2.35 -23.47
N ALA A 188 16.23 -3.27 -23.11
CA ALA A 188 15.84 -4.59 -22.69
C ALA A 188 15.36 -4.60 -21.24
N ASP A 189 14.40 -5.45 -20.92
CA ASP A 189 13.93 -5.67 -19.56
C ASP A 189 15.08 -6.17 -18.66
N VAL A 190 15.08 -5.71 -17.42
CA VAL A 190 16.12 -6.02 -16.45
C VAL A 190 15.52 -6.73 -15.24
N PRO A 191 16.11 -7.85 -14.76
CA PRO A 191 15.68 -8.47 -13.52
C PRO A 191 16.09 -7.62 -12.30
N VAL A 192 15.15 -7.34 -11.42
CA VAL A 192 15.39 -6.84 -10.06
C VAL A 192 15.30 -8.04 -9.14
N THR A 193 16.41 -8.42 -8.52
CA THR A 193 16.53 -9.64 -7.73
C THR A 193 16.72 -9.33 -6.24
N PHE A 194 16.24 -10.22 -5.40
CA PHE A 194 16.48 -10.20 -3.97
C PHE A 194 16.62 -11.63 -3.46
N ASP A 195 17.76 -11.95 -2.84
CA ASP A 195 18.04 -13.25 -2.22
C ASP A 195 18.00 -13.10 -0.69
N PRO A 196 16.97 -13.58 -0.02
CA PRO A 196 16.90 -13.53 1.44
C PRO A 196 18.05 -14.25 2.14
N ARG A 197 18.59 -15.33 1.56
CA ARG A 197 19.66 -16.15 2.15
C ARG A 197 20.94 -15.37 2.41
N ALA A 198 21.16 -14.29 1.65
CA ALA A 198 22.33 -13.44 1.82
C ALA A 198 22.36 -12.68 3.16
N TYR A 199 21.28 -12.70 3.92
CA TYR A 199 21.11 -11.96 5.19
C TYR A 199 21.07 -12.86 6.43
N TRP A 200 21.08 -14.18 6.24
CA TRP A 200 20.98 -15.13 7.33
C TRP A 200 22.24 -16.02 7.36
N ASP A 201 22.74 -16.22 8.56
CA ASP A 201 23.70 -17.30 8.81
C ASP A 201 22.97 -18.65 8.72
N ASP A 202 23.69 -19.74 8.47
CA ASP A 202 23.12 -21.08 8.28
C ASP A 202 22.12 -21.43 9.41
N GLY A 203 20.85 -21.64 9.03
CA GLY A 203 19.79 -22.08 9.92
C GLY A 203 19.13 -21.00 10.80
N ALA A 204 19.48 -19.72 10.65
CA ALA A 204 18.98 -18.65 11.49
C ALA A 204 17.69 -17.95 10.98
N ALA A 205 17.23 -18.25 9.77
CA ALA A 205 16.04 -17.63 9.18
C ALA A 205 14.76 -18.07 9.90
N PRO A 206 13.87 -17.13 10.29
CA PRO A 206 12.60 -17.46 10.93
C PRO A 206 11.64 -18.11 9.94
N THR A 207 10.75 -18.99 10.40
CA THR A 207 9.66 -19.49 9.56
C THR A 207 8.72 -18.36 9.18
N LEU A 208 8.45 -18.19 7.89
CA LEU A 208 7.54 -17.18 7.36
C LEU A 208 6.22 -17.80 6.92
N THR A 209 5.16 -17.01 7.07
CA THR A 209 3.86 -17.34 6.48
C THR A 209 3.68 -16.48 5.22
N ARG A 210 3.34 -17.12 4.11
CA ARG A 210 3.02 -16.42 2.87
C ARG A 210 1.76 -15.59 3.07
N PRO A 211 1.79 -14.25 2.90
CA PRO A 211 0.61 -13.40 3.02
C PRO A 211 -0.37 -13.62 1.88
N GLN A 212 -1.65 -13.29 2.10
CA GLN A 212 -2.62 -13.22 1.01
C GLN A 212 -2.23 -12.12 0.01
N PHE A 213 -2.57 -12.32 -1.25
CA PHE A 213 -2.34 -11.33 -2.30
C PHE A 213 -3.65 -10.88 -2.93
N LEU A 214 -3.93 -9.58 -2.83
CA LEU A 214 -5.12 -8.92 -3.37
C LEU A 214 -4.71 -7.83 -4.39
N PRO A 215 -4.60 -8.15 -5.68
CA PRO A 215 -4.36 -7.13 -6.70
C PRO A 215 -5.57 -6.21 -6.83
N ILE A 216 -5.29 -4.91 -7.05
CA ILE A 216 -6.30 -3.89 -7.33
C ILE A 216 -6.45 -3.81 -8.84
N VAL A 217 -7.66 -4.05 -9.33
CA VAL A 217 -7.96 -4.18 -10.75
C VAL A 217 -9.15 -3.31 -11.17
N SER A 218 -9.09 -2.75 -12.37
CA SER A 218 -10.14 -1.89 -12.94
C SER A 218 -10.84 -2.53 -14.14
N SER A 219 -10.67 -3.85 -14.37
CA SER A 219 -11.26 -4.53 -15.52
C SER A 219 -11.42 -6.03 -15.36
N ASN A 220 -12.46 -6.57 -15.99
CA ASN A 220 -12.68 -8.01 -16.06
C ASN A 220 -11.53 -8.76 -16.73
N SER A 221 -10.96 -8.18 -17.81
CA SER A 221 -9.82 -8.81 -18.51
C SER A 221 -8.58 -8.88 -17.63
N LEU A 222 -8.26 -7.81 -16.87
CA LEU A 222 -7.13 -7.81 -15.95
C LEU A 222 -7.37 -8.77 -14.77
N ALA A 223 -8.58 -8.81 -14.23
CA ALA A 223 -8.96 -9.77 -13.18
C ALA A 223 -8.76 -11.22 -13.67
N LYS A 224 -9.31 -11.57 -14.84
CA LYS A 224 -9.14 -12.89 -15.46
C LYS A 224 -7.66 -13.22 -15.71
N LEU A 225 -6.88 -12.25 -16.22
CA LEU A 225 -5.45 -12.42 -16.45
C LEU A 225 -4.72 -12.78 -15.15
N LEU A 226 -4.93 -12.01 -14.07
CA LEU A 226 -4.22 -12.21 -12.83
C LEU A 226 -4.63 -13.52 -12.13
N VAL A 227 -5.92 -13.82 -12.04
CA VAL A 227 -6.39 -15.07 -11.41
C VAL A 227 -5.90 -16.32 -12.15
N ARG A 228 -5.79 -16.27 -13.49
CA ARG A 228 -5.46 -17.45 -14.32
C ARG A 228 -4.00 -17.54 -14.74
N LYS A 229 -3.26 -16.43 -14.76
CA LYS A 229 -1.95 -16.33 -15.43
C LYS A 229 -0.87 -15.67 -14.56
N ALA A 230 -1.15 -15.31 -13.31
CA ALA A 230 -0.11 -14.89 -12.37
C ALA A 230 0.84 -16.06 -12.07
N THR A 231 2.04 -15.74 -11.60
CA THR A 231 3.09 -16.75 -11.31
C THR A 231 2.80 -17.59 -10.06
N GLY A 232 1.81 -17.19 -9.24
CA GLY A 232 1.39 -17.87 -8.02
C GLY A 232 -0.08 -17.55 -7.72
N ARG A 233 -0.53 -17.90 -6.49
CA ARG A 233 -1.93 -17.79 -6.09
C ARG A 233 -2.35 -16.34 -5.86
N VAL A 234 -3.47 -15.94 -6.45
CA VAL A 234 -4.24 -14.74 -6.14
C VAL A 234 -5.35 -15.11 -5.15
N ASP A 235 -5.37 -14.48 -3.98
CA ASP A 235 -6.25 -14.86 -2.86
C ASP A 235 -7.56 -14.07 -2.85
N GLY A 236 -7.66 -13.01 -3.64
CA GLY A 236 -8.86 -12.19 -3.82
C GLY A 236 -8.57 -11.01 -4.73
N LEU A 237 -9.55 -10.14 -4.95
CA LEU A 237 -9.45 -8.99 -5.84
C LEU A 237 -10.01 -7.73 -5.17
N VAL A 238 -9.39 -6.58 -5.40
CA VAL A 238 -10.03 -5.29 -5.15
C VAL A 238 -10.43 -4.68 -6.48
N ILE A 239 -11.72 -4.44 -6.67
CA ILE A 239 -12.28 -3.89 -7.90
C ILE A 239 -12.36 -2.38 -7.78
N GLU A 240 -11.54 -1.69 -8.54
CA GLU A 240 -11.44 -0.24 -8.53
C GLU A 240 -12.32 0.39 -9.61
N GLY A 241 -13.25 1.27 -9.20
CA GLY A 241 -14.02 2.10 -10.11
C GLY A 241 -13.39 3.49 -10.33
N PRO A 242 -13.89 4.27 -11.31
CA PRO A 242 -13.39 5.62 -11.60
C PRO A 242 -13.50 6.62 -10.45
N THR A 243 -14.34 6.32 -9.45
CA THR A 243 -14.56 7.15 -8.26
C THR A 243 -13.59 6.82 -7.11
N ALA A 244 -12.69 5.84 -7.29
CA ALA A 244 -11.69 5.51 -6.27
C ALA A 244 -10.70 6.67 -6.05
N GLY A 245 -10.26 6.86 -4.81
CA GLY A 245 -9.25 7.86 -4.46
C GLY A 245 -7.84 7.44 -4.86
N GLY A 246 -6.92 8.41 -4.97
CA GLY A 246 -5.54 8.15 -5.34
C GLY A 246 -5.35 7.95 -6.84
N HIS A 247 -4.48 7.01 -7.22
CA HIS A 247 -4.25 6.65 -8.63
C HIS A 247 -5.44 5.92 -9.21
N ASN A 248 -5.86 6.33 -10.41
CA ASN A 248 -6.90 5.63 -11.16
C ASN A 248 -6.32 5.02 -12.45
N ALA A 249 -6.88 3.91 -12.90
CA ALA A 249 -6.61 3.44 -14.25
C ALA A 249 -7.10 4.50 -15.25
N PRO A 250 -6.32 4.79 -16.32
CA PRO A 250 -6.82 5.68 -17.39
C PRO A 250 -8.03 5.07 -18.08
N PRO A 251 -8.95 5.92 -18.62
CA PRO A 251 -10.06 5.43 -19.43
C PRO A 251 -9.58 4.59 -20.62
N ARG A 252 -10.40 3.64 -21.03
CA ARG A 252 -10.07 2.76 -22.15
C ARG A 252 -10.37 3.39 -23.50
N GLY A 253 -9.47 3.22 -24.44
CA GLY A 253 -9.54 3.77 -25.78
C GLY A 253 -8.76 5.09 -25.90
N PRO A 254 -9.01 5.88 -26.96
CA PRO A 254 -8.37 7.18 -27.11
C PRO A 254 -8.68 8.09 -25.93
N PRO A 255 -7.71 8.84 -25.39
CA PRO A 255 -7.93 9.77 -24.31
C PRO A 255 -9.02 10.79 -24.66
N GLN A 256 -10.03 10.89 -23.82
CA GLN A 256 -11.07 11.91 -23.88
C GLN A 256 -11.10 12.66 -22.56
N PHE A 257 -11.34 13.96 -22.65
CA PHE A 257 -11.38 14.83 -21.47
C PHE A 257 -12.69 15.61 -21.46
N ASN A 258 -13.23 15.88 -20.27
CA ASN A 258 -14.35 16.76 -20.07
C ASN A 258 -13.90 18.23 -20.17
N THR A 259 -14.84 19.16 -20.01
CA THR A 259 -14.60 20.62 -20.07
C THR A 259 -13.66 21.11 -18.97
N GLU A 260 -13.49 20.35 -17.89
CA GLU A 260 -12.61 20.65 -16.77
C GLU A 260 -11.24 20.03 -16.92
N GLY A 261 -10.98 19.28 -18.01
CA GLY A 261 -9.73 18.61 -18.29
C GLY A 261 -9.53 17.30 -17.52
N GLU A 262 -10.60 16.74 -16.97
CA GLU A 262 -10.57 15.42 -16.35
C GLU A 262 -10.77 14.31 -17.38
N PRO A 263 -10.15 13.13 -17.17
CA PRO A 263 -10.39 11.97 -18.03
C PRO A 263 -11.87 11.55 -18.02
N ALA A 264 -12.46 11.36 -19.20
CA ALA A 264 -13.84 10.93 -19.34
C ALA A 264 -13.92 9.40 -19.35
N TYR A 265 -14.61 8.83 -18.37
CA TYR A 265 -14.86 7.39 -18.25
C TYR A 265 -16.19 7.02 -18.89
N GLY A 266 -16.24 5.87 -19.55
CA GLY A 266 -17.43 5.39 -20.25
C GLY A 266 -17.83 3.96 -19.84
N ASP A 267 -18.75 3.37 -20.59
CA ASP A 267 -19.24 2.00 -20.29
C ASP A 267 -18.15 0.93 -20.36
N ARG A 268 -17.10 1.16 -21.15
CA ARG A 268 -15.94 0.25 -21.24
C ARG A 268 -15.11 0.19 -19.94
N ASP A 269 -15.25 1.20 -19.09
CA ASP A 269 -14.53 1.32 -17.83
C ASP A 269 -15.31 0.72 -16.66
N LYS A 270 -16.56 0.32 -16.88
CA LYS A 270 -17.36 -0.39 -15.88
C LYS A 270 -16.94 -1.85 -15.81
N VAL A 271 -16.78 -2.32 -14.57
CA VAL A 271 -16.49 -3.74 -14.31
C VAL A 271 -17.79 -4.49 -14.13
N ASP A 272 -17.95 -5.58 -14.86
CA ASP A 272 -19.06 -6.51 -14.68
C ASP A 272 -18.78 -7.43 -13.49
N LEU A 273 -19.49 -7.22 -12.38
CA LEU A 273 -19.31 -7.94 -11.13
C LEU A 273 -19.77 -9.40 -11.22
N ALA A 274 -20.74 -9.73 -12.08
CA ALA A 274 -21.14 -11.11 -12.30
C ALA A 274 -19.98 -11.92 -12.89
N THR A 275 -19.31 -11.37 -13.90
CA THR A 275 -18.09 -11.96 -14.47
C THR A 275 -16.94 -12.07 -13.44
N ILE A 276 -16.82 -11.14 -12.48
CA ILE A 276 -15.84 -11.26 -11.39
C ILE A 276 -16.20 -12.43 -10.47
N GLY A 277 -17.49 -12.58 -10.12
CA GLY A 277 -17.97 -13.69 -9.29
C GLY A 277 -17.66 -15.08 -9.87
N GLU A 278 -17.66 -15.23 -11.20
CA GLU A 278 -17.30 -16.49 -11.89
C GLU A 278 -15.83 -16.91 -11.67
N LEU A 279 -14.97 -16.00 -11.21
CA LEU A 279 -13.56 -16.31 -10.92
C LEU A 279 -13.37 -17.11 -9.63
N ASN A 280 -14.41 -17.24 -8.80
CA ASN A 280 -14.41 -17.99 -7.55
C ASN A 280 -13.32 -17.57 -6.56
N VAL A 281 -12.98 -16.28 -6.54
CA VAL A 281 -12.13 -15.64 -5.52
C VAL A 281 -12.91 -14.52 -4.84
N PRO A 282 -12.73 -14.26 -3.55
CA PRO A 282 -13.39 -13.14 -2.88
C PRO A 282 -12.97 -11.83 -3.53
N PHE A 283 -13.90 -10.86 -3.55
CA PHE A 283 -13.57 -9.53 -4.06
C PHE A 283 -14.20 -8.43 -3.23
N TRP A 284 -13.56 -7.27 -3.24
CA TRP A 284 -14.00 -6.03 -2.58
C TRP A 284 -14.17 -4.94 -3.61
N ILE A 285 -15.13 -4.03 -3.38
CA ILE A 285 -15.40 -2.91 -4.29
C ILE A 285 -14.78 -1.64 -3.69
N ALA A 286 -13.99 -0.93 -4.50
CA ALA A 286 -13.36 0.34 -4.17
C ALA A 286 -13.90 1.49 -5.02
N GLY A 287 -14.00 2.68 -4.42
CA GLY A 287 -14.48 3.89 -5.07
C GLY A 287 -15.88 4.30 -4.61
N GLY A 288 -15.96 5.46 -3.93
CA GLY A 288 -17.22 5.98 -3.38
C GLY A 288 -17.90 5.08 -2.35
N ALA A 289 -17.16 4.12 -1.79
CA ALA A 289 -17.71 3.04 -0.95
C ALA A 289 -17.80 3.37 0.56
N GLY A 290 -17.51 4.60 0.94
CA GLY A 290 -17.47 5.04 2.34
C GLY A 290 -18.84 5.31 2.98
N HIS A 291 -19.88 4.56 2.63
CA HIS A 291 -21.22 4.69 3.18
C HIS A 291 -21.81 3.32 3.50
N PRO A 292 -22.57 3.13 4.61
CA PRO A 292 -23.15 1.83 4.98
C PRO A 292 -24.02 1.21 3.88
N GLU A 293 -24.73 2.04 3.11
CA GLU A 293 -25.54 1.61 1.96
C GLU A 293 -24.66 0.93 0.91
N ARG A 294 -23.50 1.51 0.59
CA ARG A 294 -22.56 0.97 -0.39
C ARG A 294 -21.99 -0.38 0.02
N LEU A 295 -21.77 -0.59 1.31
CA LEU A 295 -21.39 -1.91 1.82
C LEU A 295 -22.52 -2.93 1.61
N ARG A 296 -23.78 -2.55 1.86
CA ARG A 296 -24.93 -3.43 1.63
C ARG A 296 -25.10 -3.77 0.15
N GLU A 297 -25.01 -2.78 -0.73
CA GLU A 297 -25.05 -2.97 -2.19
C GLU A 297 -23.91 -3.88 -2.68
N ALA A 298 -22.69 -3.65 -2.23
CA ALA A 298 -21.53 -4.47 -2.57
C ALA A 298 -21.75 -5.94 -2.17
N ARG A 299 -22.23 -6.18 -0.96
CA ARG A 299 -22.53 -7.53 -0.48
C ARG A 299 -23.69 -8.19 -1.25
N ALA A 300 -24.72 -7.44 -1.60
CA ALA A 300 -25.81 -7.92 -2.44
C ALA A 300 -25.33 -8.29 -3.85
N ALA A 301 -24.30 -7.61 -4.35
CA ALA A 301 -23.64 -7.93 -5.62
C ALA A 301 -22.62 -9.09 -5.53
N GLY A 302 -22.51 -9.75 -4.37
CA GLY A 302 -21.62 -10.92 -4.16
C GLY A 302 -20.21 -10.56 -3.70
N ALA A 303 -19.89 -9.28 -3.43
CA ALA A 303 -18.61 -8.90 -2.88
C ALA A 303 -18.44 -9.33 -1.40
N ALA A 304 -17.23 -9.63 -0.97
CA ALA A 304 -16.89 -9.87 0.43
C ALA A 304 -17.03 -8.59 1.27
N GLY A 305 -16.88 -7.42 0.64
CA GLY A 305 -17.00 -6.13 1.29
C GLY A 305 -16.57 -4.97 0.39
N VAL A 306 -16.05 -3.92 1.02
CA VAL A 306 -15.60 -2.69 0.35
C VAL A 306 -14.18 -2.30 0.77
N GLN A 307 -13.46 -1.60 -0.11
CA GLN A 307 -12.26 -0.86 0.25
C GLN A 307 -12.58 0.64 0.33
N VAL A 308 -12.20 1.26 1.44
CA VAL A 308 -12.44 2.67 1.72
C VAL A 308 -11.11 3.39 1.97
N GLY A 309 -10.88 4.49 1.30
CA GLY A 309 -9.67 5.31 1.46
C GLY A 309 -9.98 6.68 2.09
N THR A 310 -10.70 7.54 1.39
CA THR A 310 -10.87 8.96 1.70
C THR A 310 -11.39 9.25 3.12
N LEU A 311 -12.36 8.48 3.63
CA LEU A 311 -12.85 8.67 5.00
C LEU A 311 -11.75 8.42 6.02
N PHE A 312 -10.93 7.39 5.81
CA PHE A 312 -9.80 7.08 6.68
C PHE A 312 -8.67 8.10 6.57
N ALA A 313 -8.56 8.84 5.46
CA ALA A 313 -7.54 9.87 5.31
C ALA A 313 -7.74 11.03 6.30
N TYR A 314 -8.97 11.27 6.72
CA TYR A 314 -9.32 12.40 7.60
C TYR A 314 -9.67 11.98 9.04
N CYS A 315 -9.49 10.71 9.41
CA CYS A 315 -9.61 10.29 10.81
C CYS A 315 -8.37 10.66 11.64
N ASP A 316 -8.49 10.63 12.96
CA ASP A 316 -7.45 11.08 13.89
C ASP A 316 -6.14 10.30 13.71
N GLU A 317 -6.22 8.99 13.44
CA GLU A 317 -5.07 8.10 13.30
C GLU A 317 -4.34 8.23 11.97
N SER A 318 -4.89 8.94 10.99
CA SER A 318 -4.23 9.14 9.69
C SER A 318 -3.01 10.05 9.83
N GLY A 319 -2.07 9.89 8.90
CA GLY A 319 -0.83 10.66 8.89
C GLY A 319 -0.95 12.08 8.28
N PHE A 320 -2.12 12.53 7.89
CA PHE A 320 -2.28 13.93 7.48
C PHE A 320 -2.07 14.89 8.65
N PRO A 321 -1.48 16.07 8.41
CA PRO A 321 -1.39 17.12 9.40
C PRO A 321 -2.78 17.51 9.94
N GLU A 322 -2.85 17.78 11.23
CA GLU A 322 -4.12 18.02 11.93
C GLU A 322 -4.86 19.26 11.43
N ASP A 323 -4.12 20.30 11.08
CA ASP A 323 -4.66 21.54 10.49
C ASP A 323 -5.27 21.27 9.11
N VAL A 324 -4.64 20.43 8.28
CA VAL A 324 -5.17 20.01 6.97
C VAL A 324 -6.46 19.21 7.16
N LYS A 325 -6.50 18.22 8.07
CA LYS A 325 -7.71 17.44 8.35
C LYS A 325 -8.86 18.32 8.78
N ARG A 326 -8.65 19.20 9.76
CA ARG A 326 -9.65 20.14 10.25
C ARG A 326 -10.16 21.10 9.17
N SER A 327 -9.24 21.63 8.36
CA SER A 327 -9.60 22.52 7.25
C SER A 327 -10.50 21.82 6.24
N VAL A 328 -10.09 20.65 5.74
CA VAL A 328 -10.87 19.90 4.76
C VAL A 328 -12.24 19.49 5.31
N LEU A 329 -12.31 18.97 6.54
CA LEU A 329 -13.56 18.56 7.15
C LEU A 329 -14.52 19.74 7.36
N ALA A 330 -14.02 20.91 7.79
CA ALA A 330 -14.83 22.11 7.94
C ALA A 330 -15.40 22.62 6.61
N HIS A 331 -14.62 22.57 5.53
CA HIS A 331 -15.09 22.94 4.19
C HIS A 331 -16.04 21.87 3.62
N ALA A 332 -15.77 20.59 3.85
CA ALA A 332 -16.64 19.50 3.41
C ALA A 332 -18.03 19.58 4.05
N ALA A 333 -18.12 19.94 5.34
CA ALA A 333 -19.39 20.14 6.03
C ALA A 333 -20.25 21.27 5.42
N ARG A 334 -19.63 22.20 4.69
CA ARG A 334 -20.30 23.28 3.95
C ARG A 334 -20.51 22.99 2.46
N GLY A 335 -20.09 21.80 1.99
CA GLY A 335 -20.16 21.44 0.58
C GLY A 335 -19.15 22.18 -0.32
N GLU A 336 -18.08 22.70 0.24
CA GLU A 336 -17.07 23.52 -0.45
C GLU A 336 -15.86 22.72 -0.93
N VAL A 337 -15.83 21.41 -0.72
CA VAL A 337 -14.76 20.53 -1.16
C VAL A 337 -15.12 19.92 -2.50
N GLN A 338 -14.19 19.99 -3.44
CA GLN A 338 -14.27 19.32 -4.74
C GLN A 338 -13.18 18.27 -4.87
N VAL A 339 -13.49 17.16 -5.54
CA VAL A 339 -12.52 16.12 -5.86
C VAL A 339 -12.51 15.94 -7.37
N ARG A 340 -11.38 16.22 -7.99
CA ARG A 340 -11.20 16.04 -9.43
C ARG A 340 -10.12 15.01 -9.74
N THR A 341 -10.15 14.47 -10.95
CA THR A 341 -9.12 13.58 -11.47
C THR A 341 -8.12 14.36 -12.32
N ASP A 342 -6.91 14.55 -11.82
CA ASP A 342 -5.85 15.22 -12.58
C ASP A 342 -5.02 14.16 -13.34
N PRO A 343 -4.96 14.20 -14.69
CA PRO A 343 -4.20 13.25 -15.48
C PRO A 343 -2.68 13.42 -15.36
N ARG A 344 -2.20 14.52 -14.76
CA ARG A 344 -0.78 14.90 -14.67
C ARG A 344 -0.25 15.05 -13.25
N ALA A 345 -1.10 14.94 -12.23
CA ALA A 345 -0.68 15.15 -10.84
C ALA A 345 0.30 14.09 -10.32
N SER A 346 0.30 12.89 -10.88
CA SER A 346 1.19 11.82 -10.45
C SER A 346 2.37 11.62 -11.40
N PRO A 347 3.60 11.56 -10.88
CA PRO A 347 4.78 11.24 -11.69
C PRO A 347 4.78 9.79 -12.22
N THR A 348 3.86 8.93 -11.75
CA THR A 348 3.72 7.56 -12.25
C THR A 348 3.02 7.47 -13.60
N GLY A 349 2.48 8.59 -14.12
CA GLY A 349 1.73 8.65 -15.37
C GLY A 349 0.28 8.16 -15.27
N TYR A 350 -0.20 7.87 -14.06
CA TYR A 350 -1.60 7.53 -13.82
C TYR A 350 -2.40 8.79 -13.43
N PRO A 351 -3.67 8.92 -13.87
CA PRO A 351 -4.58 9.92 -13.34
C PRO A 351 -4.67 9.84 -11.82
N PHE A 352 -4.75 10.97 -11.14
CA PHE A 352 -4.73 11.03 -9.68
C PHE A 352 -5.85 11.91 -9.14
N LYS A 353 -6.53 11.47 -8.07
CA LYS A 353 -7.56 12.26 -7.40
C LYS A 353 -6.93 13.35 -6.55
N VAL A 354 -7.28 14.60 -6.85
CA VAL A 354 -6.86 15.79 -6.13
C VAL A 354 -8.07 16.37 -5.40
N VAL A 355 -7.88 16.72 -4.14
CA VAL A 355 -8.88 17.40 -3.32
C VAL A 355 -8.61 18.90 -3.37
N GLU A 356 -9.63 19.68 -3.72
CA GLU A 356 -9.57 21.13 -3.81
C GLU A 356 -10.57 21.73 -2.82
N TRP A 357 -10.15 22.78 -2.11
CA TRP A 357 -11.01 23.56 -1.20
C TRP A 357 -10.48 25.00 -1.10
N PRO A 358 -11.27 25.98 -0.61
CA PRO A 358 -10.94 27.41 -0.67
C PRO A 358 -9.59 27.80 -0.07
N ALA A 359 -9.11 27.11 0.95
CA ALA A 359 -7.79 27.35 1.54
C ALA A 359 -6.61 26.84 0.70
N HIS A 360 -6.89 25.97 -0.27
CA HIS A 360 -5.91 25.40 -1.20
C HIS A 360 -6.54 25.29 -2.60
N PRO A 361 -6.74 26.44 -3.30
CA PRO A 361 -7.19 26.43 -4.69
C PRO A 361 -6.11 25.85 -5.60
N ARG A 362 -6.45 25.64 -6.88
CA ARG A 362 -5.51 25.20 -7.93
C ARG A 362 -4.28 26.08 -8.00
#